data_6c1a27558b2975e8ef0c91c9a4a0f847
#
_entry.id   6c1a27558b2975e8ef0c91c9a4a0f847
#
_cell.length_a   1.000
_cell.length_b   1.000
_cell.length_c   1.000
_cell.angle_alpha   90.00
_cell.angle_beta   90.00
_cell.angle_gamma   90.00
#
_symmetry.space_group_name_H-M   'P 1'
#
loop_
_entity.id
_entity.type
_entity.pdbx_description
1 polymer ?
#
loop_
_entity_poly.entity_id
_entity_poly.type
_entity_poly.pdbx_seq_one_letter_code
_entity_poly.pdbx_strand_id
1 'polypeptide(L)'
;MEINVLKNYEELSSTVADIVETQIKEHPLSKLGLPTGDTPLGMYDELVKRELDWSLVITFNLDVYLMNIDHPESYQSYMRKNLFDKTNIYPDHSHFPFRPTSAFEDKIDGSMGIDLCMLGIGTNGHIAFNEPGSSFESRTRVVDLDEQTIKDNSRFFDSVDDVPKQAITMGLGTIMESEKIVLMANGVNKLNILNVAMNGEVTEDIPASILQNHDNVEVYYCD
;
A
#
# COMPACT_ATOMS: atom_id res chain seq x y z
N MET A 1 -13.45 7.53 13.34
CA MET A 1 -13.05 6.11 13.07
C MET A 1 -12.13 5.66 14.20
N GLU A 2 -12.23 4.38 14.64
CA GLU A 2 -11.38 3.87 15.71
C GLU A 2 -9.96 3.58 15.20
N ILE A 3 -8.95 3.97 16.00
CA ILE A 3 -7.55 3.68 15.74
C ILE A 3 -7.10 2.66 16.79
N ASN A 4 -6.73 1.46 16.35
CA ASN A 4 -6.19 0.41 17.20
C ASN A 4 -4.72 0.72 17.52
N VAL A 5 -4.45 1.19 18.74
CA VAL A 5 -3.10 1.52 19.18
C VAL A 5 -2.43 0.26 19.73
N LEU A 6 -1.32 -0.13 19.13
CA LEU A 6 -0.53 -1.30 19.49
C LEU A 6 0.75 -0.88 20.21
N LYS A 7 1.33 -1.79 20.94
CA LYS A 7 2.43 -1.51 21.88
C LYS A 7 3.72 -1.09 21.18
N ASN A 8 4.01 -1.67 20.02
CA ASN A 8 5.23 -1.45 19.26
C ASN A 8 5.11 -1.97 17.82
N TYR A 9 6.14 -1.75 17.01
CA TYR A 9 6.19 -2.16 15.61
C TYR A 9 6.14 -3.68 15.40
N GLU A 10 6.65 -4.48 16.34
CA GLU A 10 6.58 -5.94 16.28
C GLU A 10 5.14 -6.42 16.42
N GLU A 11 4.39 -5.88 17.38
CA GLU A 11 2.97 -6.19 17.57
C GLU A 11 2.14 -5.70 16.37
N LEU A 12 2.41 -4.49 15.85
CA LEU A 12 1.76 -4.00 14.62
C LEU A 12 1.98 -4.96 13.46
N SER A 13 3.22 -5.34 13.22
CA SER A 13 3.61 -6.23 12.11
C SER A 13 2.94 -7.60 12.21
N SER A 14 2.96 -8.20 13.41
CA SER A 14 2.33 -9.49 13.66
C SER A 14 0.82 -9.43 13.53
N THR A 15 0.16 -8.41 14.11
CA THR A 15 -1.30 -8.24 14.05
C THR A 15 -1.78 -8.09 12.61
N VAL A 16 -1.10 -7.26 11.83
CA VAL A 16 -1.48 -7.06 10.42
C VAL A 16 -1.18 -8.30 9.58
N ALA A 17 -0.09 -9.02 9.88
CA ALA A 17 0.20 -10.31 9.25
C ALA A 17 -0.86 -11.38 9.58
N ASP A 18 -1.45 -11.38 10.81
CA ASP A 18 -2.56 -12.28 11.18
C ASP A 18 -3.80 -12.05 10.29
N ILE A 19 -4.08 -10.80 9.93
CA ILE A 19 -5.19 -10.45 9.05
C ILE A 19 -4.97 -11.03 7.64
N VAL A 20 -3.77 -10.82 7.08
CA VAL A 20 -3.42 -11.36 5.76
C VAL A 20 -3.40 -12.90 5.77
N GLU A 21 -2.84 -13.52 6.81
CA GLU A 21 -2.86 -14.97 6.99
C GLU A 21 -4.28 -15.53 7.03
N THR A 22 -5.16 -14.90 7.81
CA THR A 22 -6.57 -15.30 7.91
C THR A 22 -7.24 -15.19 6.54
N GLN A 23 -7.04 -14.09 5.84
CA GLN A 23 -7.56 -13.86 4.50
C GLN A 23 -7.13 -14.97 3.53
N ILE A 24 -5.83 -15.32 3.49
CA ILE A 24 -5.31 -16.35 2.58
C ILE A 24 -5.83 -17.74 2.94
N LYS A 25 -5.92 -18.07 4.25
CA LYS A 25 -6.39 -19.38 4.71
C LYS A 25 -7.88 -19.60 4.45
N GLU A 26 -8.70 -18.58 4.70
CA GLU A 26 -10.15 -18.66 4.51
C GLU A 26 -10.54 -18.51 3.03
N HIS A 27 -9.77 -17.73 2.27
CA HIS A 27 -10.00 -17.40 0.87
C HIS A 27 -8.73 -17.58 0.04
N PRO A 28 -8.35 -18.83 -0.34
CA PRO A 28 -7.08 -19.09 -1.05
C PRO A 28 -6.92 -18.39 -2.41
N LEU A 29 -8.03 -17.95 -3.04
CA LEU A 29 -8.05 -17.18 -4.30
C LEU A 29 -8.03 -15.66 -4.07
N SER A 30 -7.56 -15.21 -2.89
CA SER A 30 -7.58 -13.78 -2.53
C SER A 30 -6.77 -12.91 -3.46
N LYS A 31 -7.31 -11.72 -3.70
CA LYS A 31 -6.67 -10.61 -4.41
C LYS A 31 -6.24 -9.55 -3.38
N LEU A 32 -4.94 -9.34 -3.26
CA LEU A 32 -4.36 -8.48 -2.23
C LEU A 32 -3.77 -7.21 -2.84
N GLY A 33 -4.19 -6.06 -2.36
CA GLY A 33 -3.51 -4.77 -2.59
C GLY A 33 -2.31 -4.64 -1.64
N LEU A 34 -1.10 -4.49 -2.16
CA LEU A 34 0.12 -4.52 -1.35
C LEU A 34 0.93 -3.23 -1.47
N PRO A 35 1.26 -2.57 -0.33
CA PRO A 35 2.08 -1.37 -0.29
C PRO A 35 3.57 -1.70 -0.28
N THR A 36 4.40 -0.67 -0.51
CA THR A 36 5.85 -0.69 -0.27
C THR A 36 6.23 0.28 0.85
N GLY A 37 7.52 0.52 1.06
CA GLY A 37 8.05 1.40 2.10
C GLY A 37 8.42 0.68 3.40
N ASP A 38 8.75 1.45 4.45
CA ASP A 38 9.28 0.88 5.70
C ASP A 38 8.18 0.22 6.56
N THR A 39 6.99 0.81 6.60
CA THR A 39 5.92 0.36 7.49
C THR A 39 5.51 -1.11 7.27
N PRO A 40 5.34 -1.63 6.02
CA PRO A 40 4.95 -3.01 5.80
C PRO A 40 6.07 -4.05 5.89
N LEU A 41 7.33 -3.65 6.06
CA LEU A 41 8.47 -4.60 6.08
C LEU A 41 8.30 -5.69 7.14
N GLY A 42 7.95 -5.30 8.36
CA GLY A 42 7.76 -6.28 9.45
C GLY A 42 6.58 -7.23 9.19
N MET A 43 5.50 -6.74 8.57
CA MET A 43 4.39 -7.59 8.11
C MET A 43 4.88 -8.63 7.09
N TYR A 44 5.67 -8.22 6.09
CA TYR A 44 6.23 -9.16 5.10
C TYR A 44 7.18 -10.18 5.74
N ASP A 45 8.03 -9.74 6.66
CA ASP A 45 8.93 -10.64 7.40
C ASP A 45 8.15 -11.69 8.23
N GLU A 46 7.03 -11.30 8.83
CA GLU A 46 6.13 -12.23 9.53
C GLU A 46 5.43 -13.20 8.56
N LEU A 47 4.89 -12.70 7.46
CA LEU A 47 4.21 -13.52 6.45
C LEU A 47 5.12 -14.59 5.83
N VAL A 48 6.39 -14.25 5.57
CA VAL A 48 7.38 -15.22 5.07
C VAL A 48 7.64 -16.37 6.05
N LYS A 49 7.63 -16.10 7.36
CA LYS A 49 7.84 -17.12 8.42
C LYS A 49 6.66 -18.08 8.58
N ARG A 50 5.46 -17.69 8.13
CA ARG A 50 4.21 -18.44 8.37
C ARG A 50 3.95 -19.56 7.39
N GLU A 51 4.81 -19.75 6.38
CA GLU A 51 4.71 -20.85 5.39
C GLU A 51 3.33 -20.98 4.74
N LEU A 52 2.70 -19.84 4.38
CA LEU A 52 1.40 -19.80 3.74
C LEU A 52 1.48 -20.27 2.27
N ASP A 53 0.40 -20.85 1.77
CA ASP A 53 0.27 -21.18 0.35
C ASP A 53 -0.20 -19.96 -0.46
N TRP A 54 0.73 -19.35 -1.19
CA TRP A 54 0.51 -18.20 -2.06
C TRP A 54 0.21 -18.56 -3.51
N SER A 55 0.20 -19.86 -3.85
CA SER A 55 0.12 -20.31 -5.26
C SER A 55 -1.14 -19.83 -6.01
N LEU A 56 -2.24 -19.62 -5.30
CA LEU A 56 -3.50 -19.13 -5.88
C LEU A 56 -3.78 -17.65 -5.58
N VAL A 57 -2.94 -17.00 -4.78
CA VAL A 57 -3.10 -15.58 -4.43
C VAL A 57 -2.69 -14.70 -5.60
N ILE A 58 -3.47 -13.66 -5.87
CA ILE A 58 -3.14 -12.60 -6.83
C ILE A 58 -2.79 -11.34 -6.06
N THR A 59 -1.75 -10.63 -6.46
CA THR A 59 -1.36 -9.38 -5.82
C THR A 59 -1.37 -8.21 -6.78
N PHE A 60 -1.83 -7.07 -6.30
CA PHE A 60 -1.81 -5.78 -6.96
C PHE A 60 -0.99 -4.80 -6.13
N ASN A 61 0.21 -4.47 -6.60
CA ASN A 61 0.99 -3.42 -5.94
C ASN A 61 0.38 -2.05 -6.21
N LEU A 62 0.33 -1.21 -5.17
CA LEU A 62 -0.42 0.05 -5.22
C LEU A 62 0.21 1.08 -6.15
N ASP A 63 1.53 1.04 -6.29
CA ASP A 63 2.29 2.04 -7.03
C ASP A 63 3.66 1.52 -7.51
N VAL A 64 4.27 2.28 -8.41
CA VAL A 64 5.65 2.12 -8.84
C VAL A 64 6.26 3.48 -9.18
N TYR A 65 7.54 3.66 -8.93
CA TYR A 65 8.29 4.76 -9.52
C TYR A 65 8.41 4.61 -11.03
N LEU A 66 8.37 5.71 -11.77
CA LEU A 66 8.74 5.74 -13.19
C LEU A 66 10.27 5.68 -13.34
N MET A 67 10.81 4.48 -13.21
CA MET A 67 12.24 4.18 -13.31
C MET A 67 12.46 2.80 -13.96
N ASN A 68 13.73 2.43 -14.14
CA ASN A 68 14.05 1.08 -14.60
C ASN A 68 13.57 0.03 -13.57
N ILE A 69 12.82 -0.96 -14.02
CA ILE A 69 12.25 -2.01 -13.16
C ILE A 69 13.32 -2.88 -12.48
N ASP A 70 14.49 -3.01 -13.11
CA ASP A 70 15.62 -3.78 -12.58
C ASP A 70 16.51 -2.96 -11.62
N HIS A 71 16.16 -1.69 -11.38
CA HIS A 71 16.90 -0.88 -10.41
C HIS A 71 16.72 -1.46 -9.00
N PRO A 72 17.78 -1.51 -8.16
CA PRO A 72 17.69 -2.06 -6.81
C PRO A 72 16.57 -1.45 -5.95
N GLU A 73 16.33 -0.14 -6.13
CA GLU A 73 15.31 0.63 -5.40
C GLU A 73 13.95 0.66 -6.12
N SER A 74 13.77 -0.12 -7.19
CA SER A 74 12.44 -0.28 -7.81
C SER A 74 11.51 -1.05 -6.87
N TYR A 75 10.21 -0.76 -6.93
CA TYR A 75 9.23 -1.47 -6.11
C TYR A 75 9.09 -2.95 -6.48
N GLN A 76 9.44 -3.32 -7.72
CA GLN A 76 9.56 -4.72 -8.11
C GLN A 76 10.70 -5.41 -7.36
N SER A 77 11.88 -4.78 -7.32
CA SER A 77 13.04 -5.30 -6.56
C SER A 77 12.73 -5.38 -5.06
N TYR A 78 12.05 -4.35 -4.53
CA TYR A 78 11.59 -4.34 -3.15
C TYR A 78 10.66 -5.54 -2.84
N MET A 79 9.62 -5.77 -3.64
CA MET A 79 8.65 -6.84 -3.40
C MET A 79 9.28 -8.23 -3.59
N ARG A 80 10.13 -8.41 -4.59
CA ARG A 80 10.90 -9.65 -4.75
C ARG A 80 11.73 -9.95 -3.50
N LYS A 81 12.54 -8.99 -3.08
CA LYS A 81 13.44 -9.13 -1.91
C LYS A 81 12.69 -9.43 -0.63
N ASN A 82 11.53 -8.81 -0.40
CA ASN A 82 10.85 -8.86 0.90
C ASN A 82 9.73 -9.91 0.98
N LEU A 83 9.13 -10.30 -0.15
CA LEU A 83 8.00 -11.24 -0.16
C LEU A 83 8.08 -12.27 -1.30
N PHE A 84 8.12 -11.85 -2.56
CA PHE A 84 7.81 -12.74 -3.68
C PHE A 84 8.82 -13.87 -3.87
N ASP A 85 10.14 -13.59 -3.79
CA ASP A 85 11.17 -14.61 -3.93
C ASP A 85 11.30 -15.54 -2.71
N LYS A 86 10.55 -15.25 -1.63
CA LYS A 86 10.54 -16.01 -0.38
C LYS A 86 9.25 -16.81 -0.16
N THR A 87 8.32 -16.75 -1.12
CA THR A 87 7.03 -17.44 -1.09
C THR A 87 6.84 -18.25 -2.35
N ASN A 88 5.76 -19.04 -2.41
CA ASN A 88 5.41 -19.81 -3.61
C ASN A 88 4.41 -19.09 -4.55
N ILE A 89 4.33 -17.76 -4.48
CA ILE A 89 3.51 -16.99 -5.40
C ILE A 89 4.02 -17.14 -6.85
N TYR A 90 3.10 -17.32 -7.79
CA TYR A 90 3.50 -17.34 -9.19
C TYR A 90 3.80 -15.93 -9.70
N PRO A 91 4.89 -15.72 -10.48
CA PRO A 91 5.24 -14.39 -11.01
C PRO A 91 4.11 -13.73 -11.79
N ASP A 92 3.32 -14.52 -12.54
CA ASP A 92 2.18 -14.03 -13.34
C ASP A 92 0.98 -13.60 -12.47
N HIS A 93 0.99 -13.93 -11.19
CA HIS A 93 -0.01 -13.49 -10.21
C HIS A 93 0.38 -12.17 -9.49
N SER A 94 1.55 -11.62 -9.79
CA SER A 94 2.05 -10.39 -9.15
C SER A 94 1.97 -9.22 -10.14
N HIS A 95 1.03 -8.32 -9.92
CA HIS A 95 0.75 -7.22 -10.82
C HIS A 95 1.23 -5.88 -10.27
N PHE A 96 1.83 -5.09 -11.15
CA PHE A 96 2.28 -3.72 -10.86
C PHE A 96 1.61 -2.76 -11.86
N PRO A 97 1.32 -1.51 -11.45
CA PRO A 97 0.74 -0.52 -12.33
C PRO A 97 1.78 -0.02 -13.33
N PHE A 98 1.69 -0.50 -14.58
CA PHE A 98 2.51 -0.05 -15.70
C PHE A 98 1.67 0.67 -16.74
N ARG A 99 2.31 1.28 -17.73
CA ARG A 99 1.63 1.82 -18.90
C ARG A 99 1.30 0.73 -19.91
N PRO A 100 0.08 0.75 -20.53
CA PRO A 100 -1.00 1.67 -20.26
C PRO A 100 -1.68 1.39 -18.91
N THR A 101 -2.01 2.43 -18.14
CA THR A 101 -2.59 2.28 -16.80
C THR A 101 -3.97 1.63 -16.81
N SER A 102 -4.73 1.77 -17.91
CA SER A 102 -6.01 1.08 -18.10
C SER A 102 -5.87 -0.45 -18.07
N ALA A 103 -4.76 -1.01 -18.55
CA ALA A 103 -4.53 -2.45 -18.49
C ALA A 103 -4.38 -2.99 -17.06
N PHE A 104 -3.95 -2.15 -16.12
CA PHE A 104 -3.90 -2.50 -14.70
C PHE A 104 -5.29 -2.50 -14.08
N GLU A 105 -6.11 -1.48 -14.38
CA GLU A 105 -7.51 -1.42 -13.98
C GLU A 105 -8.31 -2.61 -14.57
N ASP A 106 -8.14 -2.89 -15.87
CA ASP A 106 -8.77 -4.05 -16.54
C ASP A 106 -8.43 -5.39 -15.85
N LYS A 107 -7.21 -5.52 -15.27
CA LYS A 107 -6.82 -6.72 -14.53
C LYS A 107 -7.51 -6.79 -13.16
N ILE A 108 -7.64 -5.67 -12.46
CA ILE A 108 -8.38 -5.60 -11.19
C ILE A 108 -9.83 -5.96 -11.42
N ASP A 109 -10.47 -5.35 -12.41
CA ASP A 109 -11.87 -5.63 -12.77
C ASP A 109 -12.07 -7.09 -13.22
N GLY A 110 -11.19 -7.59 -14.07
CA GLY A 110 -11.20 -8.99 -14.54
C GLY A 110 -11.00 -10.01 -13.42
N SER A 111 -10.38 -9.59 -12.31
CA SER A 111 -10.21 -10.39 -11.09
C SER A 111 -11.38 -10.22 -10.09
N MET A 112 -12.40 -9.43 -10.43
CA MET A 112 -13.53 -9.07 -9.56
C MET A 112 -13.11 -8.21 -8.36
N GLY A 113 -12.16 -7.30 -8.53
CA GLY A 113 -11.72 -6.35 -7.50
C GLY A 113 -10.60 -6.87 -6.59
N ILE A 114 -10.40 -6.16 -5.48
CA ILE A 114 -9.40 -6.46 -4.44
C ILE A 114 -10.12 -6.85 -3.16
N ASP A 115 -9.83 -8.04 -2.61
CA ASP A 115 -10.48 -8.55 -1.39
C ASP A 115 -9.93 -7.85 -0.14
N LEU A 116 -8.61 -7.60 -0.10
CA LEU A 116 -7.95 -6.95 1.03
C LEU A 116 -6.86 -6.00 0.53
N CYS A 117 -7.01 -4.72 0.80
CA CYS A 117 -6.05 -3.67 0.45
C CYS A 117 -5.29 -3.21 1.70
N MET A 118 -3.97 -3.41 1.70
CA MET A 118 -3.09 -2.93 2.74
C MET A 118 -2.56 -1.55 2.37
N LEU A 119 -2.61 -0.59 3.30
CA LEU A 119 -2.18 0.79 3.09
C LEU A 119 -1.19 1.24 4.17
N GLY A 120 -0.22 2.06 3.76
CA GLY A 120 0.48 2.97 4.64
C GLY A 120 -0.06 4.39 4.52
N ILE A 121 0.37 5.32 5.39
CA ILE A 121 0.04 6.74 5.31
C ILE A 121 1.30 7.59 5.28
N GLY A 122 1.35 8.56 4.37
CA GLY A 122 2.40 9.56 4.30
C GLY A 122 2.28 10.63 5.39
N THR A 123 3.33 11.41 5.61
CA THR A 123 3.35 12.50 6.60
C THR A 123 2.40 13.65 6.26
N ASN A 124 2.05 13.80 4.99
CA ASN A 124 1.08 14.77 4.46
C ASN A 124 -0.33 14.18 4.25
N GLY A 125 -0.56 12.92 4.65
CA GLY A 125 -1.87 12.24 4.53
C GLY A 125 -2.11 11.52 3.21
N HIS A 126 -1.09 11.37 2.35
CA HIS A 126 -1.23 10.55 1.15
C HIS A 126 -1.37 9.06 1.49
N ILE A 127 -2.08 8.31 0.64
CA ILE A 127 -2.12 6.85 0.58
C ILE A 127 -1.75 6.39 -0.83
N ALA A 128 -0.89 5.37 -0.96
CA ALA A 128 -0.11 5.12 -2.15
C ALA A 128 0.59 6.43 -2.58
N PHE A 129 0.68 6.79 -3.86
CA PHE A 129 1.14 8.13 -4.26
C PHE A 129 -0.03 9.08 -4.62
N ASN A 130 -1.17 8.94 -3.94
CA ASN A 130 -2.23 9.93 -4.03
C ASN A 130 -1.93 11.08 -3.08
N GLU A 131 -1.19 12.08 -3.59
CA GLU A 131 -0.78 13.28 -2.87
C GLU A 131 -1.97 14.22 -2.59
N PRO A 132 -1.84 15.19 -1.64
CA PRO A 132 -2.84 16.23 -1.41
C PRO A 132 -3.34 16.88 -2.71
N GLY A 133 -4.66 17.03 -2.85
CA GLY A 133 -5.33 17.47 -4.06
C GLY A 133 -5.66 16.35 -5.07
N SER A 134 -5.37 15.10 -4.75
CA SER A 134 -5.80 13.95 -5.57
C SER A 134 -7.32 13.79 -5.50
N SER A 135 -7.98 13.73 -6.67
CA SER A 135 -9.43 13.50 -6.72
C SER A 135 -9.81 12.16 -6.12
N PHE A 136 -10.87 12.15 -5.32
CA PHE A 136 -11.45 10.93 -4.75
C PHE A 136 -11.94 9.93 -5.81
N GLU A 137 -12.32 10.42 -7.01
CA GLU A 137 -12.74 9.59 -8.14
C GLU A 137 -11.55 9.09 -8.98
N SER A 138 -10.30 9.39 -8.58
CA SER A 138 -9.13 9.05 -9.37
C SER A 138 -8.96 7.55 -9.57
N ARG A 139 -8.55 7.18 -10.78
CA ARG A 139 -8.15 5.83 -11.16
C ARG A 139 -6.62 5.74 -11.27
N THR A 140 -6.10 4.56 -11.60
CA THR A 140 -4.67 4.36 -11.79
C THR A 140 -4.11 5.31 -12.85
N ARG A 141 -3.09 6.08 -12.46
CA ARG A 141 -2.55 7.17 -13.30
C ARG A 141 -1.08 7.46 -13.00
N VAL A 142 -0.46 8.19 -13.92
CA VAL A 142 0.85 8.83 -13.67
C VAL A 142 0.62 10.07 -12.82
N VAL A 143 1.47 10.25 -11.83
CA VAL A 143 1.45 11.41 -10.92
C VAL A 143 2.86 12.00 -10.80
N ASP A 144 2.94 13.31 -10.57
CA ASP A 144 4.13 13.96 -10.07
C ASP A 144 4.17 13.80 -8.54
N LEU A 145 5.35 13.54 -7.99
CA LEU A 145 5.52 13.39 -6.54
C LEU A 145 5.70 14.75 -5.88
N ASP A 146 5.10 14.92 -4.71
CA ASP A 146 5.28 16.09 -3.85
C ASP A 146 6.74 16.20 -3.38
N GLU A 147 7.23 17.44 -3.21
CA GLU A 147 8.60 17.70 -2.75
C GLU A 147 8.89 17.07 -1.39
N GLN A 148 7.89 17.04 -0.49
CA GLN A 148 8.02 16.40 0.80
C GLN A 148 8.15 14.87 0.65
N THR A 149 7.38 14.25 -0.24
CA THR A 149 7.48 12.82 -0.52
C THR A 149 8.82 12.45 -1.13
N ILE A 150 9.33 13.26 -2.09
CA ILE A 150 10.69 13.09 -2.64
C ILE A 150 11.73 13.16 -1.54
N LYS A 151 11.64 14.15 -0.65
CA LYS A 151 12.55 14.31 0.48
C LYS A 151 12.47 13.15 1.47
N ASP A 152 11.26 12.73 1.85
CA ASP A 152 11.05 11.63 2.79
C ASP A 152 11.60 10.30 2.22
N ASN A 153 11.52 10.10 0.90
CA ASN A 153 11.99 8.89 0.23
C ASN A 153 13.47 8.95 -0.17
N SER A 154 14.14 10.12 -0.05
CA SER A 154 15.56 10.25 -0.40
C SER A 154 16.49 9.32 0.41
N ARG A 155 16.05 8.86 1.58
CA ARG A 155 16.79 7.91 2.41
C ARG A 155 17.00 6.53 1.78
N PHE A 156 16.27 6.21 0.70
CA PHE A 156 16.40 4.96 -0.05
C PHE A 156 17.33 5.11 -1.27
N PHE A 157 17.79 6.31 -1.57
CA PHE A 157 18.60 6.63 -2.74
C PHE A 157 19.94 7.24 -2.33
N ASP A 158 20.92 7.22 -3.21
CA ASP A 158 22.25 7.81 -2.95
C ASP A 158 22.17 9.34 -2.76
N SER A 159 21.24 9.98 -3.44
CA SER A 159 20.96 11.41 -3.30
C SER A 159 19.47 11.72 -3.53
N VAL A 160 19.02 12.91 -3.11
CA VAL A 160 17.66 13.37 -3.36
C VAL A 160 17.36 13.56 -4.86
N ASP A 161 18.39 13.85 -5.66
CA ASP A 161 18.26 14.05 -7.10
C ASP A 161 18.02 12.72 -7.85
N ASP A 162 18.39 11.58 -7.23
CA ASP A 162 18.17 10.23 -7.77
C ASP A 162 16.76 9.71 -7.52
N VAL A 163 16.00 10.35 -6.62
CA VAL A 163 14.60 9.99 -6.38
C VAL A 163 13.77 10.31 -7.63
N PRO A 164 13.04 9.35 -8.19
CA PRO A 164 12.15 9.63 -9.31
C PRO A 164 11.12 10.70 -8.95
N LYS A 165 10.87 11.62 -9.89
CA LYS A 165 9.90 12.71 -9.69
C LYS A 165 8.48 12.32 -10.06
N GLN A 166 8.32 11.16 -10.73
CA GLN A 166 7.03 10.64 -11.17
C GLN A 166 6.85 9.19 -10.76
N ALA A 167 5.60 8.83 -10.53
CA ALA A 167 5.18 7.48 -10.22
C ALA A 167 3.91 7.12 -11.01
N ILE A 168 3.57 5.83 -11.05
CA ILE A 168 2.22 5.37 -11.38
C ILE A 168 1.61 4.88 -10.09
N THR A 169 0.41 5.32 -9.78
CA THR A 169 -0.29 4.97 -8.54
C THR A 169 -1.72 4.52 -8.82
N MET A 170 -2.16 3.50 -8.08
CA MET A 170 -3.57 3.16 -7.96
C MET A 170 -4.32 4.38 -7.42
N GLY A 171 -5.42 4.76 -8.05
CA GLY A 171 -6.21 5.92 -7.65
C GLY A 171 -7.05 5.68 -6.39
N LEU A 172 -7.53 6.76 -5.79
CA LEU A 172 -8.36 6.69 -4.58
C LEU A 172 -9.67 5.95 -4.87
N GLY A 173 -10.31 6.20 -6.02
CA GLY A 173 -11.52 5.48 -6.42
C GLY A 173 -11.28 3.97 -6.52
N THR A 174 -10.15 3.54 -7.11
CA THR A 174 -9.80 2.13 -7.21
C THR A 174 -9.53 1.51 -5.83
N ILE A 175 -8.82 2.21 -4.94
CA ILE A 175 -8.57 1.76 -3.56
C ILE A 175 -9.89 1.58 -2.81
N MET A 176 -10.81 2.53 -2.93
CA MET A 176 -12.11 2.53 -2.24
C MET A 176 -13.07 1.45 -2.73
N GLU A 177 -12.82 0.81 -3.86
CA GLU A 177 -13.58 -0.35 -4.36
C GLU A 177 -13.11 -1.69 -3.75
N SER A 178 -12.09 -1.71 -2.90
CA SER A 178 -11.63 -2.92 -2.20
C SER A 178 -12.69 -3.39 -1.19
N GLU A 179 -12.82 -4.71 -0.97
CA GLU A 179 -13.81 -5.23 -0.01
C GLU A 179 -13.44 -4.91 1.45
N LYS A 180 -12.14 -4.94 1.75
CA LYS A 180 -11.59 -4.57 3.05
C LYS A 180 -10.31 -3.76 2.88
N ILE A 181 -10.15 -2.74 3.73
CA ILE A 181 -8.93 -1.91 3.78
C ILE A 181 -8.31 -2.00 5.17
N VAL A 182 -7.01 -2.17 5.23
CA VAL A 182 -6.23 -2.09 6.47
C VAL A 182 -5.18 -1.00 6.30
N LEU A 183 -5.31 0.05 7.10
CA LEU A 183 -4.33 1.14 7.17
C LEU A 183 -3.38 0.90 8.34
N MET A 184 -2.10 0.84 8.06
CA MET A 184 -1.06 0.68 9.07
C MET A 184 -0.12 1.90 9.12
N ALA A 185 0.19 2.35 10.32
CA ALA A 185 1.08 3.49 10.54
C ALA A 185 1.99 3.25 11.74
N ASN A 186 3.26 3.64 11.64
CA ASN A 186 4.21 3.57 12.74
C ASN A 186 5.01 4.87 12.87
N GLY A 187 5.35 5.20 14.11
CA GLY A 187 6.14 6.35 14.48
C GLY A 187 5.31 7.57 14.90
N VAL A 188 5.81 8.27 15.92
CA VAL A 188 5.15 9.43 16.55
C VAL A 188 4.80 10.55 15.55
N ASN A 189 5.57 10.70 14.48
CA ASN A 189 5.34 11.70 13.44
C ASN A 189 4.09 11.41 12.58
N LYS A 190 3.53 10.17 12.65
CA LYS A 190 2.31 9.79 11.94
C LYS A 190 1.04 9.98 12.74
N LEU A 191 1.12 10.06 14.07
CA LEU A 191 -0.06 10.10 14.92
C LEU A 191 -0.98 11.30 14.63
N ASN A 192 -0.39 12.49 14.40
CA ASN A 192 -1.19 13.67 14.13
C ASN A 192 -1.95 13.57 12.81
N ILE A 193 -1.25 13.23 11.73
CA ILE A 193 -1.89 13.12 10.40
C ILE A 193 -2.91 11.97 10.37
N LEU A 194 -2.64 10.86 11.06
CA LEU A 194 -3.58 9.75 11.19
C LEU A 194 -4.86 10.18 11.90
N ASN A 195 -4.76 10.93 13.01
CA ASN A 195 -5.92 11.46 13.72
C ASN A 195 -6.72 12.43 12.84
N VAL A 196 -6.06 13.33 12.13
CA VAL A 196 -6.73 14.26 11.21
C VAL A 196 -7.43 13.52 10.08
N ALA A 197 -6.75 12.54 9.47
CA ALA A 197 -7.33 11.74 8.40
C ALA A 197 -8.54 10.90 8.86
N MET A 198 -8.50 10.32 10.05
CA MET A 198 -9.54 9.40 10.52
C MET A 198 -10.71 10.09 11.23
N ASN A 199 -10.53 11.31 11.77
CA ASN A 199 -11.53 11.96 12.62
C ASN A 199 -11.79 13.43 12.23
N GLY A 200 -11.05 13.98 11.27
CA GLY A 200 -11.24 15.34 10.74
C GLY A 200 -12.24 15.38 9.58
N GLU A 201 -12.21 16.47 8.82
CA GLU A 201 -13.01 16.65 7.62
C GLU A 201 -12.51 15.72 6.50
N VAL A 202 -13.44 15.13 5.74
CA VAL A 202 -13.11 14.37 4.53
C VAL A 202 -12.82 15.37 3.40
N THR A 203 -11.56 15.44 2.97
CA THR A 203 -11.09 16.40 1.99
C THR A 203 -9.96 15.83 1.12
N GLU A 204 -9.91 16.24 -0.13
CA GLU A 204 -8.83 15.87 -1.06
C GLU A 204 -7.46 16.44 -0.64
N ASP A 205 -7.43 17.45 0.24
CA ASP A 205 -6.18 17.96 0.84
C ASP A 205 -5.54 16.94 1.81
N ILE A 206 -6.32 15.97 2.28
CA ILE A 206 -5.85 14.84 3.10
C ILE A 206 -6.43 13.55 2.49
N PRO A 207 -5.77 12.99 1.47
CA PRO A 207 -6.31 11.86 0.69
C PRO A 207 -6.78 10.67 1.53
N ALA A 208 -6.05 10.33 2.59
CA ALA A 208 -6.42 9.25 3.50
C ALA A 208 -7.77 9.49 4.21
N SER A 209 -8.28 10.74 4.25
CA SER A 209 -9.56 11.05 4.89
C SER A 209 -10.76 10.40 4.19
N ILE A 210 -10.64 10.05 2.90
CA ILE A 210 -11.67 9.32 2.14
C ILE A 210 -12.02 7.99 2.80
N LEU A 211 -11.08 7.36 3.51
CA LEU A 211 -11.28 6.07 4.17
C LEU A 211 -12.41 6.12 5.21
N GLN A 212 -12.78 7.30 5.72
CA GLN A 212 -13.93 7.47 6.59
C GLN A 212 -15.26 7.10 5.90
N ASN A 213 -15.30 7.12 4.57
CA ASN A 213 -16.49 6.79 3.77
C ASN A 213 -16.55 5.31 3.34
N HIS A 214 -15.59 4.50 3.73
CA HIS A 214 -15.56 3.08 3.41
C HIS A 214 -16.13 2.24 4.56
N ASP A 215 -16.98 1.28 4.25
CA ASP A 215 -17.72 0.50 5.26
C ASP A 215 -16.86 -0.49 6.07
N ASN A 216 -15.69 -0.88 5.53
CA ASN A 216 -14.85 -1.93 6.10
C ASN A 216 -13.37 -1.53 6.14
N VAL A 217 -13.03 -0.63 7.07
CA VAL A 217 -11.65 -0.17 7.30
C VAL A 217 -11.21 -0.46 8.71
N GLU A 218 -10.04 -1.05 8.84
CA GLU A 218 -9.34 -1.20 10.12
C GLU A 218 -8.06 -0.35 10.11
N VAL A 219 -7.82 0.36 11.19
CA VAL A 219 -6.67 1.27 11.34
C VAL A 219 -5.81 0.82 12.51
N TYR A 220 -4.53 0.59 12.26
CA TYR A 220 -3.56 0.16 13.25
C TYR A 220 -2.40 1.14 13.34
N TYR A 221 -2.00 1.45 14.56
CA TYR A 221 -0.93 2.40 14.85
C TYR A 221 -0.04 1.90 15.98
N CYS A 222 1.26 2.19 15.88
CA CYS A 222 2.20 2.15 17.00
C CYS A 222 3.19 3.32 16.94
N ASP A 223 3.80 3.62 18.08
CA ASP A 223 4.92 4.59 18.17
C ASP A 223 6.21 4.03 17.59
#